data_1b853486613ee3933094d6fd47426b3c
#
_entry.id   1b853486613ee3933094d6fd47426b3c
#
_cell.length_a   1.000
_cell.length_b   1.000
_cell.length_c   1.000
_cell.angle_alpha   90.00
_cell.angle_beta   90.00
_cell.angle_gamma   90.00
#
_symmetry.space_group_name_H-M   'P 1'
#
loop_
_entity.id
_entity.type
_entity.pdbx_description
1 polymer ?
#
loop_
_entity_poly.entity_id
_entity_poly.type
_entity_poly.pdbx_seq_one_letter_code
_entity_poly.pdbx_strand_id
1 'polypeptide(L)'
;CNMDEFFHFAFYDKTDAQRDEYLTVERQDAFAASVGDVFRPLTIPGNKVLFNCLFGEFLQREWLNPSDCPAEAFLAFAARHGQIMVKPPDQCKGIGIYKFRHESDEATLALYRQLRGSGALVEEVLKQHPQMDKINPNLINTVRMSTYTDTDQVHILAAAMRTSARADKCTDNLHGGGCACALDAETGVIVSDAFDSQMHTYPAHPLTGTRFKGFQVPMWDEALAIVRAAARRAYALPQCHWIGWDLAFLPDRVALIEGNWRQAVDLIQYGQKGLYHQLT
;
A
#
# COMPACT_ATOMS: atom_id res chain seq x y z
N CYS A 1 17.58 15.53 9.53
CA CYS A 1 17.24 14.11 9.20
C CYS A 1 17.57 13.22 10.40
N ASN A 2 16.88 12.11 10.55
CA ASN A 2 17.15 11.08 11.54
C ASN A 2 18.26 10.11 11.08
N MET A 3 18.70 9.20 11.97
CA MET A 3 19.78 8.24 11.65
C MET A 3 19.39 7.26 10.55
N ASP A 4 18.13 6.82 10.51
CA ASP A 4 17.66 5.88 9.49
C ASP A 4 17.71 6.52 8.11
N GLU A 5 17.23 7.76 7.97
CA GLU A 5 17.32 8.53 6.72
C GLU A 5 18.76 8.76 6.27
N PHE A 6 19.66 9.05 7.23
CA PHE A 6 21.08 9.27 6.92
C PHE A 6 21.72 8.07 6.22
N PHE A 7 21.38 6.86 6.68
CA PHE A 7 21.86 5.63 6.07
C PHE A 7 21.05 5.21 4.84
N HIS A 8 19.71 5.28 4.91
CA HIS A 8 18.83 4.87 3.81
C HIS A 8 19.07 5.68 2.53
N PHE A 9 19.33 6.98 2.68
CA PHE A 9 19.62 7.84 1.54
C PHE A 9 21.13 7.96 1.23
N ALA A 10 21.98 7.23 1.94
CA ALA A 10 23.44 7.30 1.81
C ALA A 10 23.94 8.76 1.89
N PHE A 11 23.46 9.53 2.85
CA PHE A 11 23.82 10.93 3.01
C PHE A 11 25.32 11.14 3.32
N TYR A 12 25.99 10.12 3.86
CA TYR A 12 27.44 10.13 4.08
C TYR A 12 28.23 10.30 2.79
N ASP A 13 27.69 9.88 1.62
CA ASP A 13 28.34 9.99 0.30
C ASP A 13 27.83 11.17 -0.53
N LYS A 14 27.00 12.04 0.02
CA LYS A 14 26.33 13.13 -0.70
C LYS A 14 26.81 14.50 -0.22
N THR A 15 26.89 15.43 -1.16
CA THR A 15 27.06 16.86 -0.87
C THR A 15 25.78 17.42 -0.23
N ASP A 16 25.87 18.59 0.41
CA ASP A 16 24.70 19.24 1.00
C ASP A 16 23.63 19.56 -0.06
N ALA A 17 24.04 20.01 -1.23
CA ALA A 17 23.11 20.25 -2.34
C ALA A 17 22.35 18.98 -2.77
N GLN A 18 23.04 17.83 -2.80
CA GLN A 18 22.39 16.56 -3.10
C GLN A 18 21.47 16.08 -1.98
N ARG A 19 21.84 16.30 -0.70
CA ARG A 19 20.98 16.00 0.45
C ARG A 19 19.71 16.86 0.44
N ASP A 20 19.83 18.09 -0.03
CA ASP A 20 18.70 19.02 -0.13
C ASP A 20 17.64 18.61 -1.15
N GLU A 21 17.98 17.72 -2.08
CA GLU A 21 17.00 17.13 -3.01
C GLU A 21 16.06 16.13 -2.33
N TYR A 22 16.44 15.59 -1.16
CA TYR A 22 15.69 14.51 -0.51
C TYR A 22 14.60 15.05 0.43
N LEU A 23 13.46 14.38 0.35
CA LEU A 23 12.36 14.56 1.26
C LEU A 23 12.60 13.75 2.54
N THR A 24 13.00 14.42 3.60
CA THR A 24 13.12 13.82 4.94
C THR A 24 11.78 13.84 5.67
N VAL A 25 11.62 13.10 6.76
CA VAL A 25 10.41 13.14 7.60
C VAL A 25 10.09 14.56 8.06
N GLU A 26 11.11 15.34 8.46
CA GLU A 26 10.93 16.74 8.86
C GLU A 26 10.38 17.61 7.72
N ARG A 27 10.91 17.43 6.49
CA ARG A 27 10.44 18.14 5.30
C ARG A 27 9.03 17.67 4.88
N GLN A 28 8.76 16.38 5.05
CA GLN A 28 7.42 15.83 4.84
C GLN A 28 6.41 16.50 5.77
N ASP A 29 6.73 16.61 7.06
CA ASP A 29 5.85 17.23 8.05
C ASP A 29 5.64 18.72 7.76
N ALA A 30 6.70 19.43 7.40
CA ALA A 30 6.63 20.83 7.04
C ALA A 30 5.77 21.04 5.77
N PHE A 31 5.96 20.21 4.76
CA PHE A 31 5.16 20.24 3.54
C PHE A 31 3.69 19.92 3.83
N ALA A 32 3.40 18.83 4.54
CA ALA A 32 2.04 18.46 4.92
C ALA A 32 1.33 19.59 5.67
N ALA A 33 2.03 20.27 6.59
CA ALA A 33 1.49 21.42 7.31
C ALA A 33 1.23 22.61 6.37
N SER A 34 2.10 22.86 5.39
CA SER A 34 1.95 23.99 4.45
C SER A 34 0.74 23.86 3.53
N VAL A 35 0.37 22.63 3.17
CA VAL A 35 -0.81 22.33 2.32
C VAL A 35 -2.08 22.03 3.15
N GLY A 36 -2.00 22.11 4.48
CA GLY A 36 -3.12 21.86 5.37
C GLY A 36 -3.36 20.38 5.67
N ASP A 37 -2.46 19.48 5.28
CA ASP A 37 -2.48 18.06 5.61
C ASP A 37 -2.05 17.87 7.07
N VAL A 38 -2.92 18.15 8.00
CA VAL A 38 -2.66 17.98 9.45
C VAL A 38 -3.27 16.68 9.93
N PHE A 39 -2.47 15.87 10.67
CA PHE A 39 -2.98 14.64 11.26
C PHE A 39 -4.14 14.90 12.20
N ARG A 40 -5.28 14.29 11.93
CA ARG A 40 -6.40 14.19 12.86
C ARG A 40 -6.75 12.71 13.05
N PRO A 41 -7.13 12.29 14.28
CA PRO A 41 -7.49 10.89 14.58
C PRO A 41 -8.62 10.32 13.71
N LEU A 42 -9.35 11.18 13.03
CA LEU A 42 -10.47 10.81 12.13
C LEU A 42 -10.08 10.88 10.65
N THR A 43 -8.79 11.04 10.31
CA THR A 43 -8.41 11.03 8.90
C THR A 43 -8.66 9.65 8.28
N ILE A 44 -9.28 9.68 7.15
CA ILE A 44 -9.81 8.58 6.36
C ILE A 44 -8.80 7.43 6.14
N PRO A 45 -7.50 7.70 5.91
CA PRO A 45 -6.52 6.62 5.74
C PRO A 45 -6.30 5.76 7.00
N GLY A 46 -6.64 6.24 8.20
CA GLY A 46 -6.46 5.48 9.45
C GLY A 46 -7.64 4.57 9.81
N ASN A 47 -8.80 4.69 9.14
CA ASN A 47 -9.99 3.89 9.41
C ASN A 47 -10.37 3.08 8.17
N LYS A 48 -10.08 1.78 8.17
CA LYS A 48 -10.31 0.90 7.02
C LYS A 48 -11.77 0.83 6.56
N VAL A 49 -12.72 0.84 7.49
CA VAL A 49 -14.15 0.83 7.16
C VAL A 49 -14.54 2.13 6.48
N LEU A 50 -14.15 3.26 7.04
CA LEU A 50 -14.41 4.57 6.45
C LEU A 50 -13.74 4.72 5.09
N PHE A 51 -12.49 4.27 4.97
CA PHE A 51 -11.78 4.23 3.69
C PHE A 51 -12.55 3.42 2.64
N ASN A 52 -12.97 2.21 2.99
CA ASN A 52 -13.74 1.36 2.07
C ASN A 52 -15.08 1.98 1.68
N CYS A 53 -15.78 2.67 2.60
CA CYS A 53 -17.00 3.40 2.27
C CYS A 53 -16.75 4.56 1.29
N LEU A 54 -15.67 5.30 1.46
CA LEU A 54 -15.38 6.51 0.66
C LEU A 54 -14.77 6.21 -0.71
N PHE A 55 -14.00 5.12 -0.80
CA PHE A 55 -13.29 4.72 -2.01
C PHE A 55 -13.83 3.43 -2.63
N GLY A 56 -15.07 3.04 -2.31
CA GLY A 56 -15.70 1.77 -2.68
C GLY A 56 -15.61 1.43 -4.16
N GLU A 57 -15.76 2.42 -5.05
CA GLU A 57 -15.68 2.24 -6.50
C GLU A 57 -14.28 1.84 -7.00
N PHE A 58 -13.21 2.14 -6.25
CA PHE A 58 -11.82 1.84 -6.61
C PHE A 58 -11.29 0.55 -5.96
N LEU A 59 -12.00 0.00 -4.96
CA LEU A 59 -11.53 -1.16 -4.22
C LEU A 59 -11.43 -2.39 -5.10
N GLN A 60 -12.39 -2.57 -6.03
CA GLN A 60 -12.46 -3.70 -6.97
C GLN A 60 -12.34 -5.06 -6.25
N ARG A 61 -12.81 -5.12 -4.99
CA ARG A 61 -12.91 -6.31 -4.15
C ARG A 61 -14.14 -6.25 -3.26
N GLU A 62 -14.66 -7.41 -2.91
CA GLU A 62 -15.78 -7.52 -2.01
C GLU A 62 -15.32 -7.42 -0.54
N TRP A 63 -16.12 -6.76 0.26
CA TRP A 63 -15.87 -6.60 1.69
C TRP A 63 -17.16 -6.44 2.49
N LEU A 64 -17.11 -6.73 3.79
CA LEU A 64 -18.20 -6.48 4.74
C LEU A 64 -17.66 -5.89 6.04
N ASN A 65 -18.48 -5.03 6.66
CA ASN A 65 -18.35 -4.67 8.06
C ASN A 65 -19.27 -5.57 8.90
N PRO A 66 -18.74 -6.48 9.74
CA PRO A 66 -19.57 -7.36 10.57
C PRO A 66 -20.50 -6.61 11.54
N SER A 67 -20.20 -5.34 11.86
CA SER A 67 -21.02 -4.51 12.73
C SER A 67 -22.28 -3.98 12.03
N ASP A 68 -22.25 -3.87 10.70
CA ASP A 68 -23.29 -3.23 9.89
C ASP A 68 -24.06 -4.23 8.99
N CYS A 69 -23.74 -5.52 9.05
CA CYS A 69 -24.42 -6.52 8.27
C CYS A 69 -25.13 -7.57 9.16
N PRO A 70 -26.24 -8.17 8.71
CA PRO A 70 -26.87 -9.28 9.42
C PRO A 70 -26.04 -10.57 9.31
N ALA A 71 -26.25 -11.50 10.24
CA ALA A 71 -25.51 -12.76 10.32
C ALA A 71 -25.62 -13.61 9.05
N GLU A 72 -26.79 -13.60 8.42
CA GLU A 72 -27.08 -14.31 7.17
C GLU A 72 -26.23 -13.78 6.01
N ALA A 73 -26.03 -12.47 5.93
CA ALA A 73 -25.19 -11.85 4.90
C ALA A 73 -23.71 -12.20 5.12
N PHE A 74 -23.25 -12.24 6.37
CA PHE A 74 -21.89 -12.65 6.72
C PHE A 74 -21.64 -14.12 6.38
N LEU A 75 -22.58 -15.01 6.71
CA LEU A 75 -22.53 -16.43 6.34
C LEU A 75 -22.46 -16.61 4.82
N ALA A 76 -23.37 -15.97 4.09
CA ALA A 76 -23.42 -16.04 2.63
C ALA A 76 -22.10 -15.54 1.99
N PHE A 77 -21.52 -14.48 2.53
CA PHE A 77 -20.22 -13.96 2.09
C PHE A 77 -19.10 -14.97 2.32
N ALA A 78 -18.97 -15.51 3.55
CA ALA A 78 -17.93 -16.48 3.88
C ALA A 78 -18.07 -17.78 3.08
N ALA A 79 -19.30 -18.29 2.90
CA ALA A 79 -19.58 -19.50 2.12
C ALA A 79 -19.24 -19.31 0.63
N ARG A 80 -19.60 -18.15 0.04
CA ARG A 80 -19.33 -17.83 -1.37
C ARG A 80 -17.84 -17.80 -1.67
N HIS A 81 -17.03 -17.18 -0.78
CA HIS A 81 -15.58 -17.05 -0.97
C HIS A 81 -14.79 -18.26 -0.47
N GLY A 82 -15.37 -19.12 0.40
CA GLY A 82 -14.70 -20.26 1.02
C GLY A 82 -13.59 -19.87 1.99
N GLN A 83 -12.90 -18.77 1.74
CA GLN A 83 -11.87 -18.18 2.61
C GLN A 83 -11.97 -16.65 2.55
N ILE A 84 -11.93 -16.01 3.71
CA ILE A 84 -12.00 -14.55 3.84
C ILE A 84 -10.80 -14.01 4.61
N MET A 85 -10.42 -12.77 4.33
CA MET A 85 -9.39 -12.03 5.06
C MET A 85 -10.03 -11.22 6.16
N VAL A 86 -9.58 -11.40 7.40
CA VAL A 86 -10.02 -10.61 8.56
C VAL A 86 -8.99 -9.53 8.85
N LYS A 87 -9.43 -8.28 8.93
CA LYS A 87 -8.57 -7.11 9.17
C LYS A 87 -9.06 -6.35 10.40
N PRO A 88 -8.26 -6.27 11.48
CA PRO A 88 -8.56 -5.43 12.64
C PRO A 88 -8.65 -3.93 12.26
N PRO A 89 -9.41 -3.11 13.02
CA PRO A 89 -9.65 -1.70 12.66
C PRO A 89 -8.39 -0.84 12.67
N ASP A 90 -7.59 -0.94 13.73
CA ASP A 90 -6.54 0.03 14.05
C ASP A 90 -5.11 -0.53 13.89
N GLN A 91 -4.97 -1.72 13.32
CA GLN A 91 -3.67 -2.36 13.13
C GLN A 91 -3.01 -1.88 11.83
N CYS A 92 -1.78 -1.38 11.96
CA CYS A 92 -0.90 -1.03 10.85
C CYS A 92 0.08 -2.17 10.56
N LYS A 93 0.76 -2.11 9.41
CA LYS A 93 1.87 -3.01 9.05
C LYS A 93 1.48 -4.48 8.94
N GLY A 94 0.20 -4.80 8.69
CA GLY A 94 -0.28 -6.19 8.55
C GLY A 94 -0.42 -6.97 9.86
N ILE A 95 -0.25 -6.32 11.03
CA ILE A 95 -0.40 -6.98 12.33
C ILE A 95 -1.85 -7.41 12.52
N GLY A 96 -2.07 -8.65 12.98
CA GLY A 96 -3.40 -9.17 13.31
C GLY A 96 -4.29 -9.49 12.10
N ILE A 97 -3.78 -9.33 10.86
CA ILE A 97 -4.48 -9.78 9.66
C ILE A 97 -4.34 -11.30 9.55
N TYR A 98 -5.45 -11.99 9.34
CA TYR A 98 -5.44 -13.44 9.15
C TYR A 98 -6.51 -13.89 8.17
N LYS A 99 -6.32 -15.09 7.61
CA LYS A 99 -7.28 -15.77 6.76
C LYS A 99 -8.16 -16.68 7.62
N PHE A 100 -9.48 -16.59 7.42
CA PHE A 100 -10.45 -17.51 8.00
C PHE A 100 -11.06 -18.36 6.87
N ARG A 101 -11.10 -19.68 7.07
CA ARG A 101 -11.74 -20.61 6.14
C ARG A 101 -13.14 -20.93 6.64
N HIS A 102 -14.10 -20.85 5.77
CA HIS A 102 -15.46 -21.30 6.02
C HIS A 102 -15.48 -22.85 6.01
N GLU A 103 -15.47 -23.46 7.18
CA GLU A 103 -15.53 -24.92 7.34
C GLU A 103 -16.93 -25.37 7.76
N SER A 104 -17.67 -24.52 8.49
CA SER A 104 -19.05 -24.73 8.89
C SER A 104 -19.73 -23.40 9.18
N ASP A 105 -21.07 -23.40 9.11
CA ASP A 105 -21.87 -22.25 9.48
C ASP A 105 -21.69 -21.86 10.95
N GLU A 106 -21.57 -22.88 11.84
CA GLU A 106 -21.38 -22.67 13.27
C GLU A 106 -20.07 -21.93 13.58
N ALA A 107 -18.95 -22.36 12.97
CA ALA A 107 -17.65 -21.70 13.11
C ALA A 107 -17.69 -20.26 12.58
N THR A 108 -18.36 -20.06 11.44
CA THR A 108 -18.50 -18.75 10.81
C THR A 108 -19.38 -17.81 11.64
N LEU A 109 -20.46 -18.30 12.23
CA LEU A 109 -21.28 -17.52 13.16
C LEU A 109 -20.53 -17.17 14.44
N ALA A 110 -19.67 -18.07 14.94
CA ALA A 110 -18.81 -17.77 16.10
C ALA A 110 -17.86 -16.61 15.77
N LEU A 111 -17.22 -16.65 14.60
CA LEU A 111 -16.40 -15.53 14.12
C LEU A 111 -17.19 -14.24 13.98
N TYR A 112 -18.38 -14.29 13.36
CA TYR A 112 -19.26 -13.12 13.24
C TYR A 112 -19.53 -12.46 14.59
N ARG A 113 -19.92 -13.26 15.61
CA ARG A 113 -20.18 -12.75 16.97
C ARG A 113 -18.94 -12.10 17.60
N GLN A 114 -17.76 -12.67 17.35
CA GLN A 114 -16.49 -12.12 17.82
C GLN A 114 -16.14 -10.78 17.14
N LEU A 115 -16.40 -10.66 15.84
CA LEU A 115 -16.04 -9.48 15.06
C LEU A 115 -17.06 -8.34 15.19
N ARG A 116 -18.31 -8.66 15.48
CA ARG A 116 -19.38 -7.66 15.63
C ARG A 116 -19.05 -6.67 16.76
N GLY A 117 -19.04 -5.39 16.45
CA GLY A 117 -18.70 -4.32 17.39
C GLY A 117 -17.18 -4.11 17.62
N SER A 118 -16.32 -4.94 17.02
CA SER A 118 -14.87 -4.79 17.14
C SER A 118 -14.29 -3.70 16.22
N GLY A 119 -15.05 -3.22 15.23
CA GLY A 119 -14.55 -2.34 14.16
C GLY A 119 -13.71 -3.05 13.08
N ALA A 120 -13.56 -4.36 13.18
CA ALA A 120 -12.88 -5.15 12.16
C ALA A 120 -13.72 -5.21 10.86
N LEU A 121 -13.05 -5.37 9.74
CA LEU A 121 -13.69 -5.68 8.46
C LEU A 121 -13.21 -7.04 7.92
N VAL A 122 -14.03 -7.62 7.03
CA VAL A 122 -13.66 -8.82 6.29
C VAL A 122 -13.66 -8.52 4.78
N GLU A 123 -12.75 -9.15 4.05
CA GLU A 123 -12.62 -9.00 2.61
C GLU A 123 -12.45 -10.36 1.93
N GLU A 124 -12.76 -10.44 0.65
CA GLU A 124 -12.34 -11.57 -0.17
C GLU A 124 -10.81 -11.74 -0.14
N VAL A 125 -10.33 -12.97 -0.26
CA VAL A 125 -8.90 -13.24 -0.42
C VAL A 125 -8.53 -13.01 -1.89
N LEU A 126 -7.72 -11.99 -2.13
CA LEU A 126 -7.30 -11.63 -3.48
C LEU A 126 -6.36 -12.67 -4.07
N LYS A 127 -6.46 -12.86 -5.38
CA LYS A 127 -5.52 -13.60 -6.21
C LYS A 127 -4.82 -12.62 -7.14
N GLN A 128 -3.49 -12.57 -7.09
CA GLN A 128 -2.75 -11.62 -7.91
C GLN A 128 -2.62 -12.06 -9.37
N HIS A 129 -2.27 -11.12 -10.23
CA HIS A 129 -2.01 -11.33 -11.65
C HIS A 129 -0.85 -12.32 -11.86
N PRO A 130 -0.93 -13.26 -12.85
CA PRO A 130 0.13 -14.24 -13.10
C PRO A 130 1.52 -13.62 -13.38
N GLN A 131 1.57 -12.40 -13.93
CA GLN A 131 2.83 -11.66 -14.09
C GLN A 131 3.45 -11.33 -12.72
N MET A 132 2.65 -10.93 -11.73
CA MET A 132 3.12 -10.62 -10.38
C MET A 132 3.55 -11.89 -9.61
N ASP A 133 2.95 -13.05 -9.90
CA ASP A 133 3.36 -14.34 -9.34
C ASP A 133 4.81 -14.70 -9.70
N LYS A 134 5.34 -14.19 -10.82
CA LYS A 134 6.75 -14.39 -11.18
C LYS A 134 7.70 -13.76 -10.18
N ILE A 135 7.33 -12.65 -9.56
CA ILE A 135 8.12 -12.03 -8.48
C ILE A 135 7.99 -12.89 -7.22
N ASN A 136 6.78 -13.03 -6.68
CA ASN A 136 6.54 -13.86 -5.50
C ASN A 136 5.10 -14.41 -5.54
N PRO A 137 4.90 -15.72 -5.71
CA PRO A 137 3.57 -16.33 -5.76
C PRO A 137 2.94 -16.54 -4.37
N ASN A 138 3.67 -16.34 -3.28
CA ASN A 138 3.23 -16.69 -1.93
C ASN A 138 2.46 -15.55 -1.23
N LEU A 139 2.51 -14.35 -1.78
CA LEU A 139 1.84 -13.16 -1.23
C LEU A 139 1.37 -12.23 -2.35
N ILE A 140 0.51 -11.29 -2.00
CA ILE A 140 0.16 -10.20 -2.91
C ILE A 140 1.31 -9.18 -2.93
N ASN A 141 2.00 -9.07 -4.08
CA ASN A 141 2.99 -8.01 -4.31
C ASN A 141 2.23 -6.71 -4.58
N THR A 142 2.38 -5.71 -3.74
CA THR A 142 1.68 -4.44 -3.89
C THR A 142 2.57 -3.36 -4.48
N VAL A 143 1.94 -2.34 -5.06
CA VAL A 143 2.62 -1.11 -5.48
C VAL A 143 2.13 0.04 -4.63
N ARG A 144 3.07 0.77 -3.99
CA ARG A 144 2.83 2.07 -3.40
C ARG A 144 3.00 3.15 -4.46
N MET A 145 1.95 3.94 -4.73
CA MET A 145 2.04 5.17 -5.51
C MET A 145 1.86 6.38 -4.60
N SER A 146 2.80 7.32 -4.66
CA SER A 146 2.72 8.59 -3.94
C SER A 146 2.10 9.64 -4.83
N THR A 147 1.04 10.31 -4.36
CA THR A 147 0.41 11.42 -5.07
C THR A 147 0.36 12.67 -4.21
N TYR A 148 0.55 13.81 -4.84
CA TYR A 148 0.14 15.11 -4.35
C TYR A 148 -0.93 15.69 -5.27
N THR A 149 -1.98 16.26 -4.71
CA THR A 149 -3.10 16.84 -5.45
C THR A 149 -3.28 18.30 -5.07
N ASP A 150 -3.22 19.16 -6.04
CA ASP A 150 -3.53 20.59 -5.94
C ASP A 150 -4.87 20.93 -6.64
N THR A 151 -5.16 22.22 -6.81
CA THR A 151 -6.37 22.70 -7.48
C THR A 151 -6.46 22.26 -8.94
N ASP A 152 -5.34 22.10 -9.60
CA ASP A 152 -5.28 21.94 -11.05
C ASP A 152 -5.15 20.47 -11.45
N GLN A 153 -4.28 19.71 -10.76
CA GLN A 153 -3.96 18.36 -11.19
C GLN A 153 -3.54 17.41 -10.04
N VAL A 154 -3.43 16.13 -10.38
CA VAL A 154 -2.85 15.09 -9.56
C VAL A 154 -1.44 14.80 -10.04
N HIS A 155 -0.46 15.08 -9.21
CA HIS A 155 0.94 14.77 -9.46
C HIS A 155 1.24 13.36 -8.90
N ILE A 156 1.78 12.48 -9.73
CA ILE A 156 2.32 11.20 -9.27
C ILE A 156 3.80 11.41 -9.01
N LEU A 157 4.17 11.42 -7.75
CA LEU A 157 5.52 11.78 -7.32
C LEU A 157 6.51 10.61 -7.45
N ALA A 158 6.07 9.41 -7.11
CA ALA A 158 6.89 8.21 -7.14
C ALA A 158 6.05 6.93 -7.08
N ALA A 159 6.65 5.82 -7.47
CA ALA A 159 6.08 4.49 -7.30
C ALA A 159 7.14 3.49 -6.82
N ALA A 160 6.76 2.56 -5.95
CA ALA A 160 7.61 1.49 -5.45
C ALA A 160 6.80 0.19 -5.33
N MET A 161 7.35 -0.90 -5.86
CA MET A 161 6.78 -2.23 -5.63
C MET A 161 7.31 -2.80 -4.32
N ARG A 162 6.43 -3.46 -3.57
CA ARG A 162 6.77 -4.18 -2.34
C ARG A 162 6.54 -5.67 -2.53
N THR A 163 7.42 -6.48 -1.94
CA THR A 163 7.34 -7.93 -1.90
C THR A 163 8.05 -8.44 -0.64
N SER A 164 8.25 -9.74 -0.50
CA SER A 164 9.05 -10.31 0.58
C SER A 164 10.14 -11.22 0.02
N ALA A 165 11.36 -11.03 0.47
CA ALA A 165 12.48 -11.91 0.16
C ALA A 165 12.43 -13.25 0.91
N ARG A 166 11.47 -13.42 1.84
CA ARG A 166 11.36 -14.57 2.76
C ARG A 166 10.13 -15.41 2.47
N ALA A 167 10.32 -16.73 2.50
CA ALA A 167 9.24 -17.69 2.26
C ALA A 167 8.22 -17.80 3.40
N ASP A 168 8.63 -17.44 4.63
CA ASP A 168 7.80 -17.51 5.85
C ASP A 168 6.93 -16.27 6.07
N LYS A 169 6.98 -15.28 5.19
CA LYS A 169 6.21 -14.04 5.29
C LYS A 169 4.98 -14.07 4.39
N CYS A 170 3.87 -13.61 4.94
CA CYS A 170 2.60 -13.45 4.23
C CYS A 170 2.27 -11.98 3.91
N THR A 171 3.16 -11.04 4.27
CA THR A 171 3.00 -9.61 4.03
C THR A 171 4.24 -9.02 3.35
N ASP A 172 4.03 -8.01 2.54
CA ASP A 172 5.04 -7.29 1.78
C ASP A 172 5.61 -6.06 2.51
N ASN A 173 5.31 -5.91 3.80
CA ASN A 173 5.75 -4.76 4.58
C ASN A 173 7.27 -4.73 4.75
N LEU A 174 7.92 -3.64 4.31
CA LEU A 174 9.36 -3.45 4.38
C LEU A 174 9.93 -3.65 5.79
N HIS A 175 9.32 -3.00 6.80
CA HIS A 175 9.75 -3.14 8.20
C HIS A 175 9.35 -4.47 8.85
N GLY A 176 8.48 -5.26 8.20
CA GLY A 176 8.11 -6.61 8.59
C GLY A 176 8.99 -7.70 7.97
N GLY A 177 10.09 -7.35 7.32
CA GLY A 177 10.98 -8.28 6.62
C GLY A 177 10.64 -8.43 5.13
N GLY A 178 9.91 -7.48 4.57
CA GLY A 178 9.72 -7.31 3.14
C GLY A 178 10.93 -6.66 2.46
N CYS A 179 10.84 -6.55 1.15
CA CYS A 179 11.74 -5.74 0.34
C CYS A 179 10.95 -4.91 -0.67
N ALA A 180 11.56 -3.86 -1.16
CA ALA A 180 10.95 -2.94 -2.11
C ALA A 180 11.91 -2.59 -3.25
N CYS A 181 11.36 -2.19 -4.38
CA CYS A 181 12.13 -1.66 -5.51
C CYS A 181 11.40 -0.48 -6.15
N ALA A 182 12.18 0.44 -6.70
CA ALA A 182 11.67 1.64 -7.36
C ALA A 182 11.09 1.31 -8.73
N LEU A 183 9.98 1.96 -9.06
CA LEU A 183 9.34 1.93 -10.37
C LEU A 183 9.49 3.28 -11.06
N ASP A 184 9.65 3.24 -12.36
CA ASP A 184 9.35 4.40 -13.19
C ASP A 184 7.84 4.66 -13.11
N ALA A 185 7.46 5.83 -12.60
CA ALA A 185 6.07 6.15 -12.29
C ALA A 185 5.21 6.34 -13.55
N GLU A 186 5.81 6.61 -14.71
CA GLU A 186 5.08 6.78 -15.98
C GLU A 186 4.81 5.43 -16.64
N THR A 187 5.80 4.53 -16.60
CA THR A 187 5.75 3.28 -17.38
C THR A 187 5.46 2.02 -16.56
N GLY A 188 5.66 2.07 -15.24
CA GLY A 188 5.51 0.90 -14.37
C GLY A 188 6.61 -0.14 -14.50
N VAL A 189 7.75 0.24 -15.09
CA VAL A 189 8.94 -0.60 -15.16
C VAL A 189 9.76 -0.47 -13.89
N ILE A 190 10.20 -1.59 -13.32
CA ILE A 190 11.12 -1.56 -12.18
C ILE A 190 12.49 -1.05 -12.64
N VAL A 191 13.00 -0.01 -11.98
CA VAL A 191 14.25 0.68 -12.35
C VAL A 191 15.40 0.46 -11.36
N SER A 192 15.13 -0.13 -10.19
CA SER A 192 16.17 -0.44 -9.18
C SER A 192 16.25 -1.92 -8.87
N ASP A 193 17.34 -2.35 -8.23
CA ASP A 193 17.37 -3.58 -7.46
C ASP A 193 16.40 -3.45 -6.27
N ALA A 194 15.91 -4.55 -5.71
CA ALA A 194 15.14 -4.49 -4.49
C ALA A 194 16.07 -4.29 -3.28
N PHE A 195 15.53 -3.70 -2.23
CA PHE A 195 16.22 -3.48 -0.96
C PHE A 195 15.32 -3.86 0.21
N ASP A 196 15.90 -4.25 1.33
CA ASP A 196 15.20 -4.49 2.59
C ASP A 196 15.48 -3.36 3.62
N SER A 197 14.85 -3.46 4.78
CA SER A 197 15.03 -2.48 5.87
C SER A 197 16.44 -2.47 6.48
N GLN A 198 17.28 -3.46 6.17
CA GLN A 198 18.69 -3.54 6.58
C GLN A 198 19.65 -3.10 5.48
N MET A 199 19.11 -2.55 4.37
CA MET A 199 19.87 -2.09 3.21
C MET A 199 20.57 -3.19 2.40
N HIS A 200 20.20 -4.47 2.60
CA HIS A 200 20.62 -5.49 1.66
C HIS A 200 19.93 -5.28 0.32
N THR A 201 20.65 -5.50 -0.75
CA THR A 201 20.16 -5.33 -2.13
C THR A 201 20.03 -6.66 -2.84
N TYR A 202 18.99 -6.77 -3.66
CA TYR A 202 18.65 -7.99 -4.39
C TYR A 202 18.43 -7.65 -5.87
N PRO A 203 19.33 -8.04 -6.78
CA PRO A 203 19.13 -7.84 -8.22
C PRO A 203 18.05 -8.76 -8.80
N ALA A 204 17.79 -9.89 -8.12
CA ALA A 204 16.73 -10.83 -8.44
C ALA A 204 16.05 -11.32 -7.15
N HIS A 205 14.78 -11.71 -7.26
CA HIS A 205 14.03 -12.21 -6.12
C HIS A 205 14.63 -13.51 -5.58
N PRO A 206 14.98 -13.63 -4.28
CA PRO A 206 15.75 -14.76 -3.75
C PRO A 206 15.06 -16.13 -3.92
N LEU A 207 13.72 -16.16 -3.91
CA LEU A 207 12.96 -17.42 -4.00
C LEU A 207 12.67 -17.84 -5.45
N THR A 208 12.47 -16.88 -6.35
CA THR A 208 12.02 -17.18 -7.72
C THR A 208 13.11 -16.96 -8.77
N GLY A 209 14.18 -16.24 -8.44
CA GLY A 209 15.21 -15.86 -9.40
C GLY A 209 14.78 -14.79 -10.41
N THR A 210 13.57 -14.28 -10.30
CA THR A 210 13.07 -13.25 -11.20
C THR A 210 13.81 -11.93 -11.00
N ARG A 211 14.43 -11.40 -12.06
CA ARG A 211 15.14 -10.11 -12.02
C ARG A 211 14.15 -8.97 -11.77
N PHE A 212 14.54 -8.02 -10.91
CA PHE A 212 13.74 -6.84 -10.63
C PHE A 212 13.85 -5.81 -11.75
N LYS A 213 15.04 -5.28 -12.03
CA LYS A 213 15.22 -4.27 -13.09
C LYS A 213 14.74 -4.74 -14.45
N GLY A 214 13.89 -3.93 -15.08
CA GLY A 214 13.28 -4.22 -16.37
C GLY A 214 11.98 -5.03 -16.27
N PHE A 215 11.55 -5.43 -15.07
CA PHE A 215 10.26 -6.08 -14.90
C PHE A 215 9.13 -5.08 -15.10
N GLN A 216 8.18 -5.41 -15.98
CA GLN A 216 6.99 -4.61 -16.25
C GLN A 216 5.85 -5.03 -15.31
N VAL A 217 5.36 -4.11 -14.49
CA VAL A 217 4.12 -4.30 -13.73
C VAL A 217 2.95 -4.28 -14.72
N PRO A 218 2.03 -5.27 -14.67
CA PRO A 218 0.91 -5.34 -15.59
C PRO A 218 -0.11 -4.21 -15.35
N MET A 219 -0.95 -3.92 -16.33
CA MET A 219 -2.13 -3.02 -16.21
C MET A 219 -1.79 -1.64 -15.65
N TRP A 220 -0.62 -1.07 -16.03
CA TRP A 220 -0.11 0.17 -15.42
C TRP A 220 -1.00 1.37 -15.70
N ASP A 221 -1.53 1.49 -16.92
CA ASP A 221 -2.44 2.59 -17.29
C ASP A 221 -3.72 2.59 -16.45
N GLU A 222 -4.25 1.40 -16.13
CA GLU A 222 -5.40 1.27 -15.22
C GLU A 222 -5.04 1.69 -13.80
N ALA A 223 -3.86 1.30 -13.31
CA ALA A 223 -3.36 1.71 -12.01
C ALA A 223 -3.22 3.25 -11.90
N LEU A 224 -2.67 3.89 -12.92
CA LEU A 224 -2.58 5.35 -13.02
C LEU A 224 -3.97 6.01 -13.00
N ALA A 225 -4.92 5.46 -13.76
CA ALA A 225 -6.27 6.00 -13.83
C ALA A 225 -6.99 5.91 -12.47
N ILE A 226 -6.91 4.75 -11.79
CA ILE A 226 -7.49 4.53 -10.46
C ILE A 226 -6.88 5.49 -9.43
N VAL A 227 -5.55 5.60 -9.40
CA VAL A 227 -4.86 6.47 -8.42
C VAL A 227 -5.20 7.93 -8.65
N ARG A 228 -5.22 8.40 -9.91
CA ARG A 228 -5.62 9.79 -10.23
C ARG A 228 -7.06 10.08 -9.80
N ALA A 229 -7.99 9.17 -10.05
CA ALA A 229 -9.38 9.32 -9.66
C ALA A 229 -9.56 9.28 -8.13
N ALA A 230 -8.89 8.35 -7.43
CA ALA A 230 -8.92 8.26 -5.99
C ALA A 230 -8.29 9.50 -5.31
N ALA A 231 -7.16 10.00 -5.84
CA ALA A 231 -6.49 11.20 -5.33
C ALA A 231 -7.38 12.45 -5.54
N ARG A 232 -8.03 12.58 -6.69
CA ARG A 232 -8.98 13.67 -6.95
C ARG A 232 -10.18 13.62 -6.00
N ARG A 233 -10.70 12.43 -5.71
CA ARG A 233 -11.76 12.24 -4.71
C ARG A 233 -11.29 12.62 -3.30
N ALA A 234 -10.07 12.21 -2.92
CA ALA A 234 -9.49 12.54 -1.62
C ALA A 234 -9.24 14.05 -1.45
N TYR A 235 -8.92 14.76 -2.52
CA TYR A 235 -8.75 16.21 -2.52
C TYR A 235 -10.02 16.97 -2.08
N ALA A 236 -11.21 16.41 -2.35
CA ALA A 236 -12.47 16.98 -1.89
C ALA A 236 -12.68 16.83 -0.37
N LEU A 237 -11.85 16.02 0.30
CA LEU A 237 -11.90 15.80 1.74
C LEU A 237 -10.85 16.68 2.42
N PRO A 238 -11.19 17.39 3.49
CA PRO A 238 -10.23 18.25 4.17
C PRO A 238 -8.96 17.49 4.56
N GLN A 239 -7.77 18.03 4.21
CA GLN A 239 -6.47 17.53 4.65
C GLN A 239 -6.03 16.17 4.05
N CYS A 240 -6.47 15.85 2.84
CA CYS A 240 -6.09 14.63 2.11
C CYS A 240 -5.44 14.95 0.76
N HIS A 241 -4.42 15.80 0.73
CA HIS A 241 -3.74 16.24 -0.48
C HIS A 241 -2.58 15.33 -0.87
N TRP A 242 -1.87 14.79 0.11
CA TRP A 242 -0.71 13.94 -0.11
C TRP A 242 -0.90 12.55 0.48
N ILE A 243 -1.05 11.57 -0.41
CA ILE A 243 -1.42 10.19 -0.04
C ILE A 243 -0.53 9.19 -0.77
N GLY A 244 -0.11 8.15 -0.04
CA GLY A 244 0.47 6.94 -0.60
C GLY A 244 -0.58 5.86 -0.80
N TRP A 245 -0.88 5.51 -2.02
CA TRP A 245 -1.89 4.53 -2.42
C TRP A 245 -1.28 3.15 -2.58
N ASP A 246 -1.85 2.14 -1.95
CA ASP A 246 -1.44 0.75 -2.12
C ASP A 246 -2.37 0.06 -3.12
N LEU A 247 -1.78 -0.53 -4.15
CA LEU A 247 -2.48 -1.20 -5.24
C LEU A 247 -2.10 -2.68 -5.29
N ALA A 248 -3.07 -3.54 -5.60
CA ALA A 248 -2.86 -4.93 -5.98
C ALA A 248 -3.30 -5.14 -7.44
N PHE A 249 -2.51 -5.92 -8.16
CA PHE A 249 -2.77 -6.27 -9.57
C PHE A 249 -3.39 -7.66 -9.61
N LEU A 250 -4.66 -7.74 -10.02
CA LEU A 250 -5.43 -8.97 -10.11
C LEU A 250 -5.44 -9.47 -11.56
N PRO A 251 -5.93 -10.67 -11.86
CA PRO A 251 -5.86 -11.22 -13.21
C PRO A 251 -6.54 -10.37 -14.29
N ASP A 252 -7.56 -9.62 -13.91
CA ASP A 252 -8.45 -8.87 -14.81
C ASP A 252 -8.69 -7.41 -14.42
N ARG A 253 -8.11 -6.96 -13.31
CA ARG A 253 -8.35 -5.60 -12.77
C ARG A 253 -7.26 -5.17 -11.79
N VAL A 254 -7.18 -3.87 -11.54
CA VAL A 254 -6.36 -3.30 -10.45
C VAL A 254 -7.25 -2.96 -9.26
N ALA A 255 -6.85 -3.35 -8.06
CA ALA A 255 -7.58 -3.09 -6.82
C ALA A 255 -6.85 -2.08 -5.95
N LEU A 256 -7.54 -1.03 -5.51
CA LEU A 256 -7.03 -0.12 -4.49
C LEU A 256 -7.15 -0.77 -3.11
N ILE A 257 -6.04 -0.95 -2.41
CA ILE A 257 -5.99 -1.63 -1.11
C ILE A 257 -6.22 -0.66 0.04
N GLU A 258 -5.43 0.41 0.08
CA GLU A 258 -5.52 1.43 1.12
C GLU A 258 -4.87 2.75 0.67
N GLY A 259 -5.21 3.85 1.39
CA GLY A 259 -4.50 5.11 1.31
C GLY A 259 -3.75 5.36 2.61
N ASN A 260 -2.50 5.79 2.50
CA ASN A 260 -1.60 6.04 3.62
C ASN A 260 -1.26 7.52 3.71
N TRP A 261 -1.74 8.16 4.76
CA TRP A 261 -1.30 9.48 5.14
C TRP A 261 0.08 9.39 5.84
N ARG A 262 0.96 10.39 5.63
CA ARG A 262 2.35 10.35 6.12
C ARG A 262 3.06 9.05 5.74
N GLN A 263 3.03 8.75 4.45
CA GLN A 263 3.67 7.57 3.90
C GLN A 263 5.19 7.54 4.19
N ALA A 264 5.77 6.35 4.23
CA ALA A 264 7.21 6.15 4.41
C ALA A 264 7.99 6.77 3.22
N VAL A 265 8.74 7.84 3.48
CA VAL A 265 9.49 8.58 2.44
C VAL A 265 10.71 7.82 1.95
N ASP A 266 11.28 6.95 2.76
CA ASP A 266 12.37 6.04 2.40
C ASP A 266 11.93 5.06 1.31
N LEU A 267 10.73 4.50 1.43
CA LEU A 267 10.17 3.56 0.46
C LEU A 267 10.12 4.13 -0.97
N ILE A 268 9.79 5.40 -1.11
CA ILE A 268 9.54 6.03 -2.42
C ILE A 268 10.75 6.75 -3.01
N GLN A 269 11.85 6.89 -2.27
CA GLN A 269 13.07 7.58 -2.72
C GLN A 269 14.31 6.67 -2.76
N TYR A 270 14.24 5.46 -2.20
CA TYR A 270 15.38 4.57 -2.20
C TYR A 270 15.83 4.20 -3.62
N GLY A 271 17.13 4.35 -3.89
CA GLY A 271 17.70 4.08 -5.22
C GLY A 271 17.27 5.04 -6.33
N GLN A 272 16.59 6.13 -5.96
CA GLN A 272 16.15 7.20 -6.86
C GLN A 272 16.76 8.55 -6.45
N LYS A 273 16.45 9.58 -7.24
CA LYS A 273 16.73 10.98 -6.86
C LYS A 273 15.75 11.42 -5.76
N GLY A 274 16.17 12.42 -4.99
CA GLY A 274 15.27 13.03 -4.02
C GLY A 274 14.02 13.65 -4.67
N LEU A 275 12.91 13.63 -3.95
CA LEU A 275 11.60 14.09 -4.45
C LEU A 275 11.23 15.51 -4.01
N TYR A 276 12.07 16.15 -3.18
CA TYR A 276 11.71 17.43 -2.58
C TYR A 276 11.43 18.54 -3.61
N HIS A 277 12.20 18.54 -4.71
CA HIS A 277 12.01 19.51 -5.81
C HIS A 277 10.67 19.36 -6.55
N GLN A 278 9.96 18.25 -6.40
CA GLN A 278 8.64 18.05 -7.01
C GLN A 278 7.50 18.63 -6.17
N LEU A 279 7.82 19.05 -4.94
CA LEU A 279 6.87 19.61 -3.98
C LEU A 279 7.02 21.14 -3.80
N THR A 280 8.10 21.71 -4.30
CA THR A 280 8.44 23.14 -4.23
C THR A 280 8.46 23.77 -5.62
#